data_776bc804fb928ffbf258b453806c0f0a
#
_entry.id   776bc804fb928ffbf258b453806c0f0a
#
_cell.length_a   1.000
_cell.length_b   1.000
_cell.length_c   1.000
_cell.angle_alpha   90.00
_cell.angle_beta   90.00
_cell.angle_gamma   90.00
#
_symmetry.space_group_name_H-M   'P 1'
#
loop_
_entity.id
_entity.type
_entity.pdbx_description
1 polymer ?
#
loop_
_entity_poly.entity_id
_entity_poly.type
_entity_poly.pdbx_seq_one_letter_code
_entity_poly.pdbx_strand_id
1 'polypeptide(L)'
;MADLNKYWALKAIKERCAPRSIYECVLHTAFYEKNPWSLRPTDHGPWRRGKWERVEFPEELWLISPDRKYKFDLRKYYDWFVVSERFLSLLLSMEVQPFVYREVFIVNKRKQSIIESKYYFIKFYLKTDDLIDKEKSVLQLEKTGWVKRIERLCIREDVTWEAFVISPSPISTTLFVSEEFRQRCKGMKLIGIKFSPSEEAGLNRFSFE
;
A
#
# COMPACT_ATOMS: atom_id res chain seq x y z
N MET A 1 29.42 -14.63 -1.53
CA MET A 1 28.43 -14.02 -0.65
C MET A 1 27.09 -14.24 -1.33
N ALA A 2 26.21 -15.07 -0.75
CA ALA A 2 24.89 -15.29 -1.33
C ALA A 2 24.13 -13.97 -1.32
N ASP A 3 23.50 -13.66 -2.46
CA ASP A 3 22.64 -12.48 -2.63
C ASP A 3 21.48 -12.59 -1.65
N LEU A 4 21.61 -11.96 -0.49
CA LEU A 4 20.63 -11.97 0.61
C LEU A 4 19.33 -11.21 0.25
N ASN A 5 19.30 -10.53 -0.89
CA ASN A 5 18.24 -9.60 -1.27
C ASN A 5 17.41 -10.07 -2.47
N LYS A 6 16.57 -11.09 -2.26
CA LYS A 6 15.56 -11.47 -3.25
C LYS A 6 14.43 -10.42 -3.38
N TYR A 7 14.22 -9.57 -2.35
CA TYR A 7 13.08 -8.65 -2.26
C TYR A 7 13.49 -7.22 -1.93
N TRP A 8 12.64 -6.30 -2.36
CA TRP A 8 12.76 -4.86 -2.19
C TRP A 8 11.52 -4.30 -1.49
N ALA A 9 11.71 -3.40 -0.55
CA ALA A 9 10.63 -2.61 0.03
C ALA A 9 10.30 -1.44 -0.90
N LEU A 10 9.04 -1.36 -1.35
CA LEU A 10 8.56 -0.31 -2.20
C LEU A 10 8.00 0.83 -1.35
N LYS A 11 8.54 2.04 -1.53
CA LYS A 11 8.21 3.24 -0.75
C LYS A 11 7.64 4.33 -1.65
N ALA A 12 6.62 5.03 -1.15
CA ALA A 12 6.13 6.25 -1.78
C ALA A 12 7.10 7.41 -1.54
N ILE A 13 7.37 8.20 -2.59
CA ILE A 13 8.17 9.42 -2.50
C ILE A 13 7.42 10.62 -3.05
N LYS A 14 7.78 11.82 -2.58
CA LYS A 14 7.25 13.06 -3.12
C LYS A 14 7.91 13.38 -4.45
N GLU A 15 7.08 13.60 -5.46
CA GLU A 15 7.50 14.10 -6.78
C GLU A 15 6.49 15.15 -7.27
N ARG A 16 6.75 15.77 -8.42
CA ARG A 16 5.80 16.74 -9.01
C ARG A 16 4.44 16.08 -9.26
N CYS A 17 3.38 16.65 -8.69
CA CYS A 17 2.00 16.11 -8.73
C CYS A 17 1.80 14.75 -8.04
N ALA A 18 2.82 14.22 -7.39
CA ALA A 18 2.76 12.99 -6.61
C ALA A 18 3.04 13.32 -5.14
N PRO A 19 2.01 13.54 -4.29
CA PRO A 19 2.21 13.86 -2.88
C PRO A 19 2.90 12.69 -2.16
N ARG A 20 3.63 12.97 -1.08
CA ARG A 20 4.25 11.90 -0.27
C ARG A 20 3.19 11.00 0.37
N SER A 21 2.07 11.60 0.74
CA SER A 21 0.96 10.96 1.45
C SER A 21 -0.36 11.48 0.91
N ILE A 22 -1.40 10.66 1.06
CA ILE A 22 -2.79 11.02 0.78
C ILE A 22 -3.66 10.98 2.05
N TYR A 23 -3.06 11.08 3.24
CA TYR A 23 -3.79 11.06 4.51
C TYR A 23 -4.66 12.29 4.73
N GLU A 24 -4.39 13.40 4.02
CA GLU A 24 -5.25 14.59 4.03
C GLU A 24 -6.52 14.41 3.21
N CYS A 25 -6.61 13.34 2.40
CA CYS A 25 -7.79 13.02 1.65
C CYS A 25 -8.85 12.36 2.54
N VAL A 26 -10.10 12.59 2.22
CA VAL A 26 -11.24 11.93 2.88
C VAL A 26 -11.83 10.88 1.95
N LEU A 27 -11.99 9.66 2.45
CA LEU A 27 -12.56 8.54 1.72
C LEU A 27 -14.02 8.35 2.11
N HIS A 28 -14.90 8.38 1.11
CA HIS A 28 -16.35 8.24 1.24
C HIS A 28 -16.87 7.04 0.44
N THR A 29 -18.04 6.54 0.86
CA THR A 29 -18.84 5.54 0.13
C THR A 29 -19.86 6.18 -0.83
N ALA A 30 -20.04 7.50 -0.75
CA ALA A 30 -20.84 8.31 -1.65
C ALA A 30 -20.30 9.74 -1.64
N PHE A 31 -20.55 10.52 -2.70
CA PHE A 31 -20.17 11.94 -2.70
C PHE A 31 -21.21 12.80 -1.95
N TYR A 32 -20.75 13.60 -1.00
CA TYR A 32 -21.59 14.47 -0.16
C TYR A 32 -21.41 15.94 -0.52
N GLU A 33 -22.30 16.49 -1.34
CA GLU A 33 -22.17 17.86 -1.89
C GLU A 33 -22.12 18.96 -0.83
N LYS A 34 -22.95 18.84 0.23
CA LYS A 34 -23.04 19.89 1.27
C LYS A 34 -21.81 19.97 2.15
N ASN A 35 -21.14 18.85 2.40
CA ASN A 35 -19.93 18.82 3.22
C ASN A 35 -19.02 17.64 2.83
N PRO A 36 -18.27 17.75 1.73
CA PRO A 36 -17.44 16.67 1.22
C PRO A 36 -16.28 16.30 2.16
N TRP A 37 -15.93 17.14 3.13
CA TRP A 37 -14.87 16.87 4.10
C TRP A 37 -15.36 16.18 5.38
N SER A 38 -16.66 16.09 5.58
CA SER A 38 -17.24 15.48 6.79
C SER A 38 -17.35 13.97 6.61
N LEU A 39 -16.66 13.18 7.43
CA LEU A 39 -16.85 11.74 7.52
C LEU A 39 -18.22 11.40 8.08
N ARG A 40 -18.89 10.44 7.48
CA ARG A 40 -20.18 9.92 7.93
C ARG A 40 -20.02 8.51 8.48
N PRO A 41 -20.95 8.02 9.33
CA PRO A 41 -20.88 6.66 9.88
C PRO A 41 -20.74 5.57 8.80
N THR A 42 -21.39 5.74 7.66
CA THR A 42 -21.30 4.83 6.50
C THR A 42 -19.89 4.73 5.90
N ASP A 43 -19.09 5.79 6.02
CA ASP A 43 -17.72 5.81 5.53
C ASP A 43 -16.76 4.95 6.39
N HIS A 44 -17.19 4.62 7.60
CA HIS A 44 -16.49 3.75 8.54
C HIS A 44 -17.04 2.31 8.55
N GLY A 45 -17.73 1.90 7.49
CA GLY A 45 -18.40 0.61 7.40
C GLY A 45 -17.52 -0.61 7.65
N PRO A 46 -18.15 -1.80 7.75
CA PRO A 46 -17.47 -3.07 8.06
C PRO A 46 -16.31 -3.39 7.13
N TRP A 47 -16.37 -2.92 5.88
CA TRP A 47 -15.34 -3.09 4.88
C TRP A 47 -13.98 -2.47 5.27
N ARG A 48 -13.96 -1.44 6.14
CA ARG A 48 -12.72 -0.86 6.70
C ARG A 48 -12.15 -1.67 7.86
N ARG A 49 -13.02 -2.27 8.66
CA ARG A 49 -12.67 -2.96 9.93
C ARG A 49 -12.83 -4.47 9.84
N GLY A 50 -13.39 -4.99 8.74
CA GLY A 50 -13.74 -6.38 8.58
C GLY A 50 -12.55 -7.31 8.77
N LYS A 51 -12.85 -8.49 9.33
CA LYS A 51 -11.90 -9.60 9.38
C LYS A 51 -11.34 -9.81 7.98
N TRP A 52 -10.07 -10.00 7.89
CA TRP A 52 -9.20 -10.05 6.72
C TRP A 52 -9.68 -10.96 5.56
N GLU A 53 -10.66 -11.83 5.80
CA GLU A 53 -11.05 -12.93 4.93
C GLU A 53 -12.12 -12.55 3.89
N ARG A 54 -12.89 -11.48 4.12
CA ARG A 54 -13.91 -11.01 3.16
C ARG A 54 -14.10 -9.50 3.28
N VAL A 55 -13.48 -8.77 2.38
CA VAL A 55 -13.74 -7.34 2.24
C VAL A 55 -14.75 -7.16 1.11
N GLU A 56 -15.98 -6.83 1.45
CA GLU A 56 -16.97 -6.36 0.48
C GLU A 56 -16.82 -4.86 0.35
N PHE A 57 -16.27 -4.42 -0.77
CA PHE A 57 -16.19 -3.01 -1.08
C PHE A 57 -17.60 -2.43 -1.33
N PRO A 58 -17.87 -1.18 -0.93
CA PRO A 58 -19.06 -0.46 -1.38
C PRO A 58 -19.04 -0.32 -2.91
N GLU A 59 -20.22 -0.08 -3.50
CA GLU A 59 -20.36 0.07 -4.95
C GLU A 59 -19.48 1.20 -5.49
N GLU A 60 -19.43 2.33 -4.77
CA GLU A 60 -18.62 3.49 -5.09
C GLU A 60 -17.64 3.84 -3.98
N LEU A 61 -16.46 4.29 -4.37
CA LEU A 61 -15.46 4.89 -3.49
C LEU A 61 -15.03 6.25 -4.02
N TRP A 62 -15.10 7.26 -3.15
CA TRP A 62 -14.75 8.63 -3.45
C TRP A 62 -13.60 9.09 -2.55
N LEU A 63 -12.48 9.47 -3.14
CA LEU A 63 -11.35 10.06 -2.43
C LEU A 63 -11.35 11.57 -2.70
N ILE A 64 -11.77 12.34 -1.69
CA ILE A 64 -11.80 13.80 -1.80
C ILE A 64 -10.42 14.33 -1.42
N SER A 65 -9.79 15.05 -2.35
CA SER A 65 -8.45 15.59 -2.17
C SER A 65 -8.45 17.12 -2.10
N PRO A 66 -7.59 17.71 -1.24
CA PRO A 66 -7.32 19.15 -1.24
C PRO A 66 -6.50 19.60 -2.46
N ASP A 67 -5.80 18.68 -3.11
CA ASP A 67 -4.92 18.98 -4.23
C ASP A 67 -5.66 19.34 -5.51
N ARG A 68 -4.95 19.97 -6.45
CA ARG A 68 -5.50 20.35 -7.76
C ARG A 68 -5.25 19.31 -8.83
N LYS A 69 -4.20 18.51 -8.69
CA LYS A 69 -3.79 17.48 -9.65
C LYS A 69 -3.06 16.37 -8.94
N TYR A 70 -3.41 15.12 -9.29
CA TYR A 70 -2.78 13.90 -8.80
C TYR A 70 -2.22 13.09 -9.96
N LYS A 71 -0.95 12.70 -9.80
CA LYS A 71 -0.29 11.77 -10.71
C LYS A 71 0.73 10.94 -9.95
N PHE A 72 0.38 9.70 -9.63
CA PHE A 72 1.24 8.74 -8.93
C PHE A 72 0.83 7.32 -9.28
N ASP A 73 1.68 6.34 -9.02
CA ASP A 73 1.34 4.95 -9.28
C ASP A 73 0.98 4.16 -8.04
N LEU A 74 1.52 4.55 -6.88
CA LEU A 74 1.20 3.92 -5.60
C LEU A 74 1.19 4.96 -4.49
N ARG A 75 0.15 4.94 -3.64
CA ARG A 75 0.10 5.64 -2.35
C ARG A 75 -0.54 4.76 -1.31
N LYS A 76 -0.01 4.88 -0.12
CA LYS A 76 -0.58 4.25 1.07
C LYS A 76 -1.70 5.11 1.62
N TYR A 77 -2.80 4.44 2.02
CA TYR A 77 -3.91 5.03 2.76
C TYR A 77 -4.24 4.12 3.94
N TYR A 78 -3.67 4.41 5.11
CA TYR A 78 -3.67 3.53 6.30
C TYR A 78 -3.07 2.15 5.97
N ASP A 79 -3.81 1.06 6.09
CA ASP A 79 -3.43 -0.34 5.78
C ASP A 79 -3.81 -0.79 4.35
N TRP A 80 -4.17 0.17 3.49
CA TRP A 80 -4.57 -0.02 2.11
C TRP A 80 -3.64 0.72 1.16
N PHE A 81 -3.82 0.47 -0.13
CA PHE A 81 -3.10 1.22 -1.16
C PHE A 81 -4.07 1.81 -2.18
N VAL A 82 -3.74 2.99 -2.68
CA VAL A 82 -4.35 3.58 -3.86
C VAL A 82 -3.33 3.48 -4.98
N VAL A 83 -3.72 2.84 -6.07
CA VAL A 83 -2.83 2.54 -7.20
C VAL A 83 -3.42 3.02 -8.51
N SER A 84 -2.56 3.41 -9.46
CA SER A 84 -2.98 3.71 -10.82
C SER A 84 -3.38 2.44 -11.56
N GLU A 85 -4.15 2.58 -12.64
CA GLU A 85 -4.55 1.48 -13.52
C GLU A 85 -3.34 0.68 -14.05
N ARG A 86 -2.26 1.35 -14.43
CA ARG A 86 -1.06 0.67 -14.92
C ARG A 86 -0.32 -0.11 -13.83
N PHE A 87 -0.33 0.37 -12.58
CA PHE A 87 0.22 -0.39 -11.45
C PHE A 87 -0.66 -1.60 -11.12
N LEU A 88 -1.98 -1.43 -11.15
CA LEU A 88 -2.92 -2.55 -10.98
C LEU A 88 -2.72 -3.61 -12.08
N SER A 89 -2.58 -3.19 -13.33
CA SER A 89 -2.31 -4.10 -14.46
C SER A 89 -1.02 -4.89 -14.26
N LEU A 90 0.01 -4.26 -13.71
CA LEU A 90 1.25 -4.97 -13.36
C LEU A 90 1.00 -6.02 -12.28
N LEU A 91 0.28 -5.68 -11.19
CA LEU A 91 -0.08 -6.65 -10.14
C LEU A 91 -0.87 -7.84 -10.71
N LEU A 92 -1.83 -7.59 -11.59
CA LEU A 92 -2.66 -8.64 -12.20
C LEU A 92 -1.91 -9.52 -13.21
N SER A 93 -0.77 -9.05 -13.72
CA SER A 93 0.05 -9.77 -14.70
C SER A 93 1.11 -10.68 -14.08
N MET A 94 1.25 -10.70 -12.77
CA MET A 94 2.29 -11.42 -12.04
C MET A 94 1.69 -12.27 -10.92
N GLU A 95 2.45 -13.25 -10.42
CA GLU A 95 2.06 -14.05 -9.27
C GLU A 95 2.27 -13.25 -8.00
N VAL A 96 1.21 -12.63 -7.50
CA VAL A 96 1.24 -11.80 -6.30
C VAL A 96 0.36 -12.37 -5.19
N GLN A 97 0.62 -11.95 -3.96
CA GLN A 97 -0.27 -12.27 -2.85
C GLN A 97 -1.72 -11.91 -3.20
N PRO A 98 -2.72 -12.76 -2.88
CA PRO A 98 -4.12 -12.48 -3.16
C PRO A 98 -4.57 -11.12 -2.59
N PHE A 99 -5.30 -10.36 -3.38
CA PHE A 99 -5.81 -9.06 -3.02
C PHE A 99 -7.20 -8.80 -3.62
N VAL A 100 -7.90 -7.82 -3.08
CA VAL A 100 -9.14 -7.27 -3.64
C VAL A 100 -8.92 -5.83 -4.05
N TYR A 101 -9.68 -5.37 -5.03
CA TYR A 101 -9.62 -3.99 -5.49
C TYR A 101 -10.98 -3.44 -5.89
N ARG A 102 -11.10 -2.12 -5.83
CA ARG A 102 -12.27 -1.34 -6.28
C ARG A 102 -11.80 -0.04 -6.91
N GLU A 103 -12.42 0.36 -8.02
CA GLU A 103 -12.20 1.69 -8.61
C GLU A 103 -12.54 2.79 -7.58
N VAL A 104 -11.69 3.82 -7.52
CA VAL A 104 -11.88 4.97 -6.63
C VAL A 104 -11.88 6.26 -7.45
N PHE A 105 -12.94 7.08 -7.28
CA PHE A 105 -13.04 8.38 -7.91
C PHE A 105 -12.22 9.39 -7.09
N ILE A 106 -11.14 9.92 -7.66
CA ILE A 106 -10.33 10.94 -6.99
C ILE A 106 -10.74 12.30 -7.51
N VAL A 107 -11.34 13.10 -6.62
CA VAL A 107 -11.95 14.38 -6.98
C VAL A 107 -11.62 15.46 -5.96
N ASN A 108 -11.82 16.71 -6.36
CA ASN A 108 -11.82 17.85 -5.44
C ASN A 108 -13.17 18.00 -4.72
N LYS A 109 -13.27 18.99 -3.82
CA LYS A 109 -14.51 19.31 -3.09
C LYS A 109 -15.72 19.72 -3.96
N ARG A 110 -15.49 20.00 -5.25
CA ARG A 110 -16.54 20.35 -6.23
C ARG A 110 -16.92 19.15 -7.11
N LYS A 111 -16.53 17.93 -6.75
CA LYS A 111 -16.73 16.70 -7.52
C LYS A 111 -16.03 16.70 -8.90
N GLN A 112 -15.05 17.58 -9.11
CA GLN A 112 -14.29 17.61 -10.35
C GLN A 112 -13.12 16.63 -10.25
N SER A 113 -12.95 15.80 -11.27
CA SER A 113 -11.79 14.90 -11.36
C SER A 113 -10.49 15.69 -11.38
N ILE A 114 -9.52 15.22 -10.60
CA ILE A 114 -8.16 15.80 -10.52
C ILE A 114 -7.10 14.82 -11.03
N ILE A 115 -7.54 13.73 -11.67
CA ILE A 115 -6.71 12.66 -12.24
C ILE A 115 -6.91 12.56 -13.75
N GLU A 116 -5.91 12.03 -14.45
CA GLU A 116 -5.91 11.79 -15.90
C GLU A 116 -6.16 10.32 -16.27
N SER A 117 -6.09 9.41 -15.28
CA SER A 117 -6.28 7.96 -15.46
C SER A 117 -7.07 7.40 -14.29
N LYS A 118 -7.53 6.16 -14.42
CA LYS A 118 -8.23 5.47 -13.35
C LYS A 118 -7.29 5.11 -12.20
N TYR A 119 -7.87 5.09 -11.00
CA TYR A 119 -7.21 4.66 -9.78
C TYR A 119 -8.05 3.62 -9.07
N TYR A 120 -7.37 2.76 -8.30
CA TYR A 120 -7.99 1.66 -7.59
C TYR A 120 -7.53 1.63 -6.15
N PHE A 121 -8.46 1.35 -5.27
CA PHE A 121 -8.22 1.06 -3.88
C PHE A 121 -7.97 -0.43 -3.75
N ILE A 122 -6.84 -0.85 -3.20
CA ILE A 122 -6.48 -2.27 -3.09
C ILE A 122 -6.17 -2.66 -1.66
N LYS A 123 -6.49 -3.90 -1.31
CA LYS A 123 -6.13 -4.53 -0.05
C LYS A 123 -5.67 -5.96 -0.29
N PHE A 124 -4.48 -6.27 0.22
CA PHE A 124 -3.98 -7.63 0.23
C PHE A 124 -4.65 -8.44 1.34
N TYR A 125 -4.95 -9.71 1.08
CA TYR A 125 -5.40 -10.66 2.10
C TYR A 125 -4.20 -11.08 2.94
N LEU A 126 -4.38 -11.04 4.25
CA LEU A 126 -3.27 -11.13 5.15
C LEU A 126 -3.39 -12.28 6.15
N LYS A 127 -2.50 -13.24 6.01
CA LYS A 127 -1.86 -13.99 7.11
C LYS A 127 -0.46 -14.34 6.61
N THR A 128 0.51 -13.50 6.92
CA THR A 128 1.82 -13.57 6.27
C THR A 128 2.97 -13.26 7.21
N ASP A 129 2.76 -13.39 8.53
CA ASP A 129 3.83 -13.33 9.53
C ASP A 129 4.80 -14.53 9.43
N ASP A 130 4.37 -15.60 8.79
CA ASP A 130 5.15 -16.78 8.45
C ASP A 130 6.11 -16.57 7.26
N LEU A 131 6.00 -15.45 6.53
CA LEU A 131 6.95 -15.08 5.47
C LEU A 131 8.30 -14.56 6.00
N ILE A 132 8.38 -14.25 7.30
CA ILE A 132 9.60 -13.79 7.94
C ILE A 132 10.45 -15.00 8.34
N ASP A 133 11.70 -15.02 7.90
CA ASP A 133 12.71 -15.93 8.46
C ASP A 133 13.12 -15.39 9.85
N LYS A 134 12.49 -15.95 10.89
CA LYS A 134 12.70 -15.49 12.28
C LYS A 134 14.09 -15.81 12.82
N GLU A 135 14.76 -16.79 12.27
CA GLU A 135 16.13 -17.18 12.70
C GLU A 135 17.16 -16.22 12.12
N LYS A 136 16.97 -15.77 10.87
CA LYS A 136 17.89 -14.84 10.19
C LYS A 136 17.53 -13.37 10.44
N SER A 137 16.30 -13.07 10.90
CA SER A 137 15.86 -11.71 11.19
C SER A 137 16.27 -11.27 12.59
N VAL A 138 16.49 -9.96 12.78
CA VAL A 138 16.71 -9.35 14.10
C VAL A 138 15.43 -8.60 14.49
N LEU A 139 14.64 -9.25 15.37
CA LEU A 139 13.32 -8.79 15.78
C LEU A 139 13.32 -8.49 17.28
N GLN A 140 12.72 -7.38 17.67
CA GLN A 140 12.35 -7.11 19.06
C GLN A 140 10.90 -7.52 19.25
N LEU A 141 10.66 -8.48 20.14
CA LEU A 141 9.31 -8.96 20.44
C LEU A 141 8.76 -8.31 21.72
N GLU A 142 7.45 -8.13 21.78
CA GLU A 142 6.73 -7.83 23.01
C GLU A 142 6.54 -9.10 23.85
N LYS A 143 6.13 -8.94 25.12
CA LYS A 143 5.82 -10.08 26.01
C LYS A 143 4.74 -11.00 25.45
N THR A 144 3.89 -10.50 24.57
CA THR A 144 2.82 -11.24 23.87
C THR A 144 3.31 -11.99 22.63
N GLY A 145 4.60 -11.89 22.27
CA GLY A 145 5.17 -12.48 21.05
C GLY A 145 4.99 -11.62 19.79
N TRP A 146 4.34 -10.47 19.89
CA TRP A 146 4.18 -9.55 18.76
C TRP A 146 5.50 -8.85 18.42
N VAL A 147 5.75 -8.64 17.14
CA VAL A 147 6.93 -7.91 16.67
C VAL A 147 6.77 -6.43 16.97
N LYS A 148 7.54 -5.95 17.96
CA LYS A 148 7.58 -4.53 18.35
C LYS A 148 8.41 -3.69 17.39
N ARG A 149 9.55 -4.22 16.98
CA ARG A 149 10.53 -3.55 16.12
C ARG A 149 11.28 -4.57 15.27
N ILE A 150 11.63 -4.16 14.08
CA ILE A 150 12.46 -4.94 13.15
C ILE A 150 13.74 -4.14 12.94
N GLU A 151 14.87 -4.72 13.30
CA GLU A 151 16.20 -4.14 13.09
C GLU A 151 16.81 -4.65 11.77
N ARG A 152 16.56 -5.91 11.45
CA ARG A 152 16.90 -6.51 10.17
C ARG A 152 15.78 -7.49 9.79
N LEU A 153 15.23 -7.33 8.60
CA LEU A 153 14.21 -8.23 8.06
C LEU A 153 14.85 -9.20 7.06
N CYS A 154 14.67 -10.49 7.30
CA CYS A 154 14.94 -11.52 6.31
C CYS A 154 13.62 -12.18 5.90
N ILE A 155 13.36 -12.23 4.61
CA ILE A 155 12.21 -12.93 4.04
C ILE A 155 12.66 -14.35 3.71
N ARG A 156 11.78 -15.32 3.94
CA ARG A 156 12.07 -16.74 3.68
C ARG A 156 12.35 -16.97 2.19
N GLU A 157 13.25 -17.90 1.91
CA GLU A 157 13.71 -18.22 0.55
C GLU A 157 12.64 -18.92 -0.30
N ASP A 158 11.68 -19.60 0.35
CA ASP A 158 10.57 -20.32 -0.31
C ASP A 158 9.38 -19.43 -0.68
N VAL A 159 9.42 -18.14 -0.39
CA VAL A 159 8.42 -17.19 -0.87
C VAL A 159 8.53 -17.03 -2.39
N THR A 160 7.41 -17.26 -3.09
CA THR A 160 7.33 -17.22 -4.56
C THR A 160 6.62 -15.97 -5.09
N TRP A 161 5.90 -15.24 -4.25
CA TRP A 161 5.16 -14.06 -4.69
C TRP A 161 6.06 -12.93 -5.18
N GLU A 162 5.67 -12.34 -6.30
CA GLU A 162 6.34 -11.20 -6.89
C GLU A 162 6.04 -9.88 -6.18
N ALA A 163 4.88 -9.78 -5.51
CA ALA A 163 4.51 -8.67 -4.65
C ALA A 163 3.63 -9.15 -3.49
N PHE A 164 3.92 -8.67 -2.28
CA PHE A 164 3.18 -9.03 -1.06
C PHE A 164 3.39 -8.01 0.05
N VAL A 165 2.55 -8.11 1.08
CA VAL A 165 2.69 -7.41 2.36
C VAL A 165 2.84 -8.42 3.50
N ILE A 166 3.48 -8.03 4.59
CA ILE A 166 3.67 -8.88 5.78
C ILE A 166 2.81 -8.34 6.91
N SER A 167 1.95 -9.20 7.50
CA SER A 167 1.06 -8.83 8.60
C SER A 167 0.87 -10.00 9.59
N PRO A 168 0.61 -9.70 10.86
CA PRO A 168 0.64 -8.39 11.50
C PRO A 168 2.09 -8.01 11.85
N SER A 169 2.54 -6.85 11.43
CA SER A 169 3.88 -6.37 11.78
C SER A 169 3.95 -4.84 11.68
N PRO A 170 4.96 -4.21 12.29
CA PRO A 170 5.20 -2.77 12.12
C PRO A 170 5.37 -2.33 10.66
N ILE A 171 5.63 -3.29 9.77
CA ILE A 171 5.78 -3.08 8.32
C ILE A 171 4.58 -3.55 7.50
N SER A 172 3.45 -3.86 8.14
CA SER A 172 2.21 -4.38 7.50
C SER A 172 1.68 -3.55 6.33
N THR A 173 2.22 -2.37 6.16
CA THR A 173 1.85 -1.42 5.11
C THR A 173 2.99 -1.15 4.13
N THR A 174 4.03 -1.97 4.17
CA THR A 174 5.12 -1.97 3.20
C THR A 174 4.83 -3.04 2.15
N LEU A 175 4.79 -2.65 0.90
CA LEU A 175 4.72 -3.59 -0.22
C LEU A 175 6.13 -4.09 -0.52
N PHE A 176 6.36 -5.39 -0.37
CA PHE A 176 7.58 -6.06 -0.77
C PHE A 176 7.42 -6.56 -2.19
N VAL A 177 8.47 -6.44 -2.98
CA VAL A 177 8.45 -6.84 -4.39
C VAL A 177 9.75 -7.55 -4.76
N SER A 178 9.67 -8.49 -5.69
CA SER A 178 10.82 -9.19 -6.25
C SER A 178 11.68 -8.28 -7.13
N GLU A 179 12.84 -8.75 -7.52
CA GLU A 179 13.67 -8.04 -8.49
C GLU A 179 12.99 -7.94 -9.86
N GLU A 180 12.28 -8.98 -10.31
CA GLU A 180 11.55 -8.94 -11.58
C GLU A 180 10.45 -7.88 -11.55
N PHE A 181 9.63 -7.84 -10.50
CA PHE A 181 8.60 -6.81 -10.33
C PHE A 181 9.23 -5.40 -10.34
N ARG A 182 10.35 -5.22 -9.62
CA ARG A 182 11.09 -3.96 -9.59
C ARG A 182 11.55 -3.53 -10.98
N GLN A 183 12.10 -4.43 -11.78
CA GLN A 183 12.55 -4.12 -13.14
C GLN A 183 11.38 -3.73 -14.04
N ARG A 184 10.24 -4.40 -13.95
CA ARG A 184 9.02 -4.02 -14.67
C ARG A 184 8.53 -2.62 -14.26
N CYS A 185 8.53 -2.30 -12.96
CA CYS A 185 8.21 -0.95 -12.49
C CYS A 185 9.11 0.11 -13.10
N LYS A 186 10.43 -0.14 -13.18
CA LYS A 186 11.39 0.78 -13.80
C LYS A 186 11.15 0.91 -15.31
N GLY A 187 10.91 -0.19 -16.02
CA GLY A 187 10.60 -0.20 -17.45
C GLY A 187 9.33 0.59 -17.77
N MET A 188 8.32 0.50 -16.92
CA MET A 188 7.07 1.27 -17.03
C MET A 188 7.21 2.73 -16.58
N LYS A 189 8.35 3.15 -16.05
CA LYS A 189 8.61 4.50 -15.52
C LYS A 189 7.51 4.95 -14.54
N LEU A 190 7.22 4.11 -13.55
CA LEU A 190 6.20 4.40 -12.54
C LEU A 190 6.61 5.61 -11.68
N ILE A 191 5.61 6.42 -11.32
CA ILE A 191 5.80 7.74 -10.72
C ILE A 191 5.58 7.69 -9.21
N GLY A 192 6.45 8.39 -8.46
CA GLY A 192 6.29 8.62 -7.03
C GLY A 192 6.65 7.42 -6.18
N ILE A 193 7.46 6.49 -6.68
CA ILE A 193 7.91 5.31 -5.96
C ILE A 193 9.44 5.19 -5.96
N LYS A 194 9.98 4.59 -4.93
CA LYS A 194 11.37 4.15 -4.87
C LYS A 194 11.48 2.78 -4.19
N PHE A 195 12.61 2.13 -4.39
CA PHE A 195 12.92 0.84 -3.79
C PHE A 195 14.07 0.98 -2.80
N SER A 196 13.99 0.24 -1.70
CA SER A 196 15.10 0.02 -0.78
C SER A 196 15.23 -1.47 -0.48
N PRO A 197 16.42 -1.98 -0.13
CA PRO A 197 16.56 -3.37 0.29
C PRO A 197 15.55 -3.75 1.37
N SER A 198 15.02 -4.98 1.31
CA SER A 198 14.01 -5.44 2.28
C SER A 198 14.51 -5.43 3.71
N GLU A 199 15.81 -5.67 3.95
CA GLU A 199 16.43 -5.65 5.27
C GLU A 199 16.31 -4.29 5.95
N GLU A 200 16.27 -3.21 5.18
CA GLU A 200 16.14 -1.84 5.68
C GLU A 200 14.68 -1.42 5.95
N ALA A 201 13.72 -2.27 5.63
CA ALA A 201 12.30 -1.91 5.73
C ALA A 201 11.86 -1.52 7.14
N GLY A 202 12.48 -2.14 8.17
CA GLY A 202 12.20 -1.87 9.58
C GLY A 202 12.94 -0.68 10.18
N LEU A 203 14.04 -0.24 9.57
CA LEU A 203 14.92 0.79 10.12
C LEU A 203 14.36 2.20 9.99
N ASN A 204 13.50 2.43 9.02
CA ASN A 204 12.92 3.76 8.75
C ASN A 204 11.59 3.96 9.50
N ARG A 205 11.59 3.87 10.84
CA ARG A 205 10.51 4.43 11.64
C ARG A 205 10.67 5.93 11.68
N PHE A 206 9.68 6.61 11.03
CA PHE A 206 9.32 8.00 11.31
C PHE A 206 10.48 9.01 11.48
N SER A 207 11.21 9.31 10.44
CA SER A 207 11.64 10.68 10.27
C SER A 207 10.43 11.44 9.72
N PHE A 208 9.63 11.99 10.60
CA PHE A 208 8.81 13.15 10.31
C PHE A 208 9.79 14.32 10.11
N GLU A 209 10.30 14.50 8.91
CA GLU A 209 10.85 15.74 8.41
C GLU A 209 9.86 16.38 7.45
#